data_f08c43034ba6d05bf0234bca235a532a
#
_entry.id   f08c43034ba6d05bf0234bca235a532a
#
_cell.length_a   1.000
_cell.length_b   1.000
_cell.length_c   1.000
_cell.angle_alpha   90.00
_cell.angle_beta   90.00
_cell.angle_gamma   90.00
#
_symmetry.space_group_name_H-M   'P 1'
#
loop_
_entity.id
_entity.type
_entity.pdbx_description
1 polymer ?
#
loop_
_entity_poly.entity_id
_entity_poly.type
_entity_poly.pdbx_seq_one_letter_code
_entity_poly.pdbx_strand_id
1 'polypeptide(L)'
;RQRYWGTPIPIVHCKDCGAVPVPEDQLPVELPRDVVFDGKGNPLETSASFLNTTCPECGKAAQRETDTMDTFVDSSWYFLRYTDATNHDSWYESDIADYWMNVDFYCGGIEHAQMHLIYARFYTKALRDLGFHTIDEPFSELLCQGMVNKGAPFCETCSITLSVDHAGSPCPHCDSPLTQRSAKMSKSLGNTVSPEQMIEEFGADTVRLFILFAANPTAGMDWSDTALEANHRVMMQLQTMPEQLLAWDGAPSSIDAWMMARLRQRVQQWTDAMDRFDLRRAVECSHYDMVKDINWYVRRGGGNADVGREVLEAWTHMIAVATPHLAEDWWSYLGGEGLLAAHTFTEMEPCSLEDQEFLDGETLIRDL
;
A
#
# COMPACT_ATOMS: atom_id res chain seq x y z
N ARG A 1 -2.34 2.19 -28.62
CA ARG A 1 -3.33 3.05 -27.96
C ARG A 1 -3.35 4.45 -28.57
N GLN A 2 -4.54 5.00 -28.81
CA GLN A 2 -4.78 6.35 -29.33
C GLN A 2 -4.72 7.37 -28.18
N ARG A 3 -3.54 7.47 -27.54
CA ARG A 3 -3.28 8.33 -26.37
C ARG A 3 -1.95 9.06 -26.52
N TYR A 4 -1.90 10.29 -25.99
CA TYR A 4 -0.65 11.05 -25.95
C TYR A 4 0.38 10.41 -25.01
N TRP A 5 -0.03 10.05 -23.78
CA TRP A 5 0.84 9.41 -22.81
C TRP A 5 1.02 7.93 -23.11
N GLY A 6 2.26 7.54 -23.33
CA GLY A 6 2.70 6.17 -23.59
C GLY A 6 3.97 6.16 -24.42
N THR A 7 4.61 5.02 -24.55
CA THR A 7 5.80 4.83 -25.40
C THR A 7 5.41 4.88 -26.87
N PRO A 8 5.93 5.82 -27.68
CA PRO A 8 5.69 5.85 -29.13
C PRO A 8 6.16 4.56 -29.79
N ILE A 9 5.39 4.07 -30.75
CA ILE A 9 5.78 2.92 -31.56
C ILE A 9 6.77 3.39 -32.63
N PRO A 10 8.01 2.86 -32.67
CA PRO A 10 9.08 3.37 -33.55
C PRO A 10 8.92 2.87 -34.98
N ILE A 11 7.78 3.16 -35.61
CA ILE A 11 7.47 2.79 -37.01
C ILE A 11 7.10 4.03 -37.81
N VAL A 12 7.53 4.02 -39.07
CA VAL A 12 7.18 5.01 -40.10
C VAL A 12 6.42 4.29 -41.22
N HIS A 13 5.27 4.84 -41.60
CA HIS A 13 4.45 4.33 -42.71
C HIS A 13 4.81 5.05 -44.00
N CYS A 14 5.44 4.34 -44.93
CA CYS A 14 5.78 4.80 -46.28
C CYS A 14 4.85 4.19 -47.33
N LYS A 15 4.42 5.00 -48.30
CA LYS A 15 3.54 4.51 -49.37
C LYS A 15 4.22 3.46 -50.28
N ASP A 16 5.53 3.52 -50.41
CA ASP A 16 6.32 2.67 -51.30
C ASP A 16 6.96 1.49 -50.55
N CYS A 17 7.44 1.72 -49.32
CA CYS A 17 8.18 0.70 -48.53
C CYS A 17 7.30 -0.01 -47.47
N GLY A 18 6.09 0.51 -47.21
CA GLY A 18 5.24 -0.03 -46.16
C GLY A 18 5.61 0.45 -44.77
N ALA A 19 5.51 -0.42 -43.77
CA ALA A 19 5.91 -0.14 -42.40
C ALA A 19 7.43 -0.32 -42.26
N VAL A 20 8.12 0.76 -41.90
CA VAL A 20 9.60 0.82 -41.79
C VAL A 20 9.97 1.17 -40.36
N PRO A 21 10.84 0.42 -39.66
CA PRO A 21 11.29 0.75 -38.33
C PRO A 21 12.14 2.04 -38.35
N VAL A 22 12.01 2.84 -37.29
CA VAL A 22 12.89 3.97 -37.04
C VAL A 22 14.30 3.44 -36.75
N PRO A 23 15.37 3.95 -37.39
CA PRO A 23 16.74 3.52 -37.11
C PRO A 23 17.15 3.76 -35.66
N GLU A 24 18.04 2.92 -35.12
CA GLU A 24 18.48 3.00 -33.73
C GLU A 24 19.13 4.34 -33.36
N ASP A 25 19.85 4.96 -34.28
CA ASP A 25 20.50 6.28 -34.12
C ASP A 25 19.46 7.43 -34.06
N GLN A 26 18.19 7.19 -34.36
CA GLN A 26 17.10 8.15 -34.29
C GLN A 26 16.14 7.86 -33.10
N LEU A 27 16.48 6.93 -32.23
CA LEU A 27 15.77 6.64 -31.00
C LEU A 27 16.31 7.48 -29.83
N PRO A 28 15.46 7.84 -28.87
CA PRO A 28 14.03 7.55 -28.75
C PRO A 28 13.17 8.41 -29.67
N VAL A 29 11.97 7.93 -30.06
CA VAL A 29 10.94 8.74 -30.68
C VAL A 29 10.32 9.64 -29.60
N GLU A 30 10.63 10.93 -29.63
CA GLU A 30 10.12 11.87 -28.63
C GLU A 30 8.66 12.27 -28.89
N LEU A 31 7.88 12.40 -27.79
CA LEU A 31 6.53 12.94 -27.88
C LEU A 31 6.53 14.44 -28.20
N PRO A 32 5.66 14.90 -29.12
CA PRO A 32 5.61 16.31 -29.52
C PRO A 32 4.99 17.18 -28.40
N ARG A 33 5.38 18.45 -28.36
CA ARG A 33 4.86 19.42 -27.38
C ARG A 33 3.76 20.34 -27.94
N ASP A 34 3.47 20.24 -29.25
CA ASP A 34 2.53 21.07 -29.99
C ASP A 34 1.17 20.36 -30.25
N VAL A 35 0.79 19.39 -29.41
CA VAL A 35 -0.47 18.66 -29.52
C VAL A 35 -1.67 19.47 -29.01
N VAL A 36 -2.84 19.19 -29.57
CA VAL A 36 -4.11 19.76 -29.12
C VAL A 36 -4.95 18.67 -28.45
N PHE A 37 -5.39 18.94 -27.22
CA PHE A 37 -6.28 18.07 -26.46
C PHE A 37 -7.72 18.61 -26.54
N ASP A 38 -8.42 18.30 -27.63
CA ASP A 38 -9.80 18.72 -27.86
C ASP A 38 -10.85 17.66 -27.48
N GLY A 39 -10.38 16.54 -26.92
CA GLY A 39 -11.22 15.38 -26.55
C GLY A 39 -11.70 14.55 -27.76
N LYS A 40 -11.18 14.80 -28.96
CA LYS A 40 -11.56 14.11 -30.19
C LYS A 40 -10.36 13.43 -30.83
N GLY A 41 -10.52 12.15 -31.16
CA GLY A 41 -9.50 11.39 -31.89
C GLY A 41 -8.19 11.20 -31.12
N ASN A 42 -7.12 10.92 -31.89
CA ASN A 42 -5.78 10.71 -31.34
C ASN A 42 -5.03 12.06 -31.26
N PRO A 43 -4.60 12.52 -30.06
CA PRO A 43 -3.89 13.80 -29.92
C PRO A 43 -2.60 13.88 -30.73
N LEU A 44 -1.89 12.78 -30.97
CA LEU A 44 -0.63 12.77 -31.74
C LEU A 44 -0.85 13.08 -33.23
N GLU A 45 -2.04 12.81 -33.77
CA GLU A 45 -2.40 13.18 -35.14
C GLU A 45 -2.56 14.69 -35.34
N THR A 46 -2.76 15.45 -34.23
CA THR A 46 -2.89 16.91 -34.29
C THR A 46 -1.56 17.63 -34.47
N SER A 47 -0.43 16.96 -34.18
CA SER A 47 0.92 17.52 -34.38
C SER A 47 1.45 17.20 -35.77
N ALA A 48 1.44 18.18 -36.66
CA ALA A 48 1.99 18.01 -38.02
C ALA A 48 3.50 17.77 -38.01
N SER A 49 4.21 18.29 -37.02
CA SER A 49 5.66 18.14 -36.86
C SER A 49 6.02 16.72 -36.45
N PHE A 50 5.17 16.07 -35.68
CA PHE A 50 5.32 14.66 -35.26
C PHE A 50 4.90 13.71 -36.38
N LEU A 51 3.71 13.93 -36.96
CA LEU A 51 3.10 13.03 -37.92
C LEU A 51 3.93 12.93 -39.21
N ASN A 52 4.36 14.05 -39.77
CA ASN A 52 5.06 14.09 -41.07
C ASN A 52 6.56 13.87 -40.89
N THR A 53 7.09 12.91 -41.63
CA THR A 53 8.51 12.53 -41.56
C THR A 53 8.99 12.07 -42.95
N THR A 54 10.23 11.65 -43.04
CA THR A 54 10.83 11.01 -44.23
C THR A 54 11.02 9.49 -43.95
N CYS A 55 10.78 8.69 -44.98
CA CYS A 55 11.05 7.28 -44.91
C CYS A 55 12.54 6.98 -44.72
N PRO A 56 12.96 6.22 -43.70
CA PRO A 56 14.38 5.89 -43.49
C PRO A 56 15.01 5.09 -44.64
N GLU A 57 14.21 4.30 -45.37
CA GLU A 57 14.73 3.47 -46.46
C GLU A 57 14.85 4.21 -47.79
N CYS A 58 13.80 4.94 -48.21
CA CYS A 58 13.76 5.53 -49.55
C CYS A 58 13.83 7.07 -49.55
N GLY A 59 13.85 7.72 -48.41
CA GLY A 59 13.93 9.19 -48.29
C GLY A 59 12.68 9.96 -48.71
N LYS A 60 11.60 9.30 -49.14
CA LYS A 60 10.35 9.96 -49.53
C LYS A 60 9.51 10.36 -48.34
N ALA A 61 8.54 11.27 -48.57
CA ALA A 61 7.58 11.67 -47.55
C ALA A 61 6.82 10.47 -47.00
N ALA A 62 6.73 10.41 -45.66
CA ALA A 62 6.11 9.32 -44.93
C ALA A 62 5.42 9.86 -43.65
N GLN A 63 4.71 9.03 -42.95
CA GLN A 63 4.04 9.38 -41.69
C GLN A 63 4.51 8.48 -40.55
N ARG A 64 4.70 9.07 -39.35
CA ARG A 64 4.97 8.30 -38.16
C ARG A 64 3.72 7.56 -37.72
N GLU A 65 3.94 6.42 -37.04
CA GLU A 65 2.90 5.79 -36.26
C GLU A 65 2.44 6.74 -35.13
N THR A 66 1.13 6.89 -34.98
CA THR A 66 0.54 7.79 -33.98
C THR A 66 -0.03 7.04 -32.78
N ASP A 67 -0.17 5.73 -32.86
CA ASP A 67 -0.48 4.93 -31.69
C ASP A 67 0.71 4.84 -30.76
N THR A 68 0.46 4.86 -29.46
CA THR A 68 1.44 4.50 -28.43
C THR A 68 1.26 3.03 -28.05
N MET A 69 2.29 2.43 -27.47
CA MET A 69 2.24 1.09 -26.93
C MET A 69 1.20 0.98 -25.83
N ASP A 70 0.79 -0.25 -25.48
CA ASP A 70 -0.08 -0.49 -24.32
C ASP A 70 0.61 0.00 -23.04
N THR A 71 -0.15 0.58 -22.13
CA THR A 71 0.37 1.15 -20.88
C THR A 71 1.10 0.13 -19.99
N PHE A 72 0.77 -1.16 -20.10
CA PHE A 72 1.48 -2.21 -19.39
C PHE A 72 2.90 -2.47 -19.91
N VAL A 73 3.24 -2.01 -21.12
CA VAL A 73 4.61 -2.09 -21.62
C VAL A 73 5.55 -1.26 -20.75
N ASP A 74 5.16 -0.03 -20.44
CA ASP A 74 5.95 0.84 -19.55
C ASP A 74 6.06 0.27 -18.13
N SER A 75 4.96 -0.30 -17.62
CA SER A 75 4.92 -0.91 -16.29
C SER A 75 5.67 -2.25 -16.20
N SER A 76 6.05 -2.84 -17.33
CA SER A 76 6.62 -4.20 -17.37
C SER A 76 8.06 -4.27 -16.88
N TRP A 77 8.77 -3.17 -16.78
CA TRP A 77 10.20 -3.15 -16.50
C TRP A 77 10.67 -1.99 -15.59
N TYR A 78 9.77 -1.17 -15.05
CA TYR A 78 10.11 0.00 -14.25
C TYR A 78 10.99 -0.36 -13.04
N PHE A 79 10.78 -1.52 -12.43
CA PHE A 79 11.56 -2.02 -11.30
C PHE A 79 13.02 -2.29 -11.69
N LEU A 80 13.28 -2.71 -12.94
CA LEU A 80 14.64 -2.81 -13.49
C LEU A 80 15.23 -1.41 -13.69
N ARG A 81 14.47 -0.48 -14.29
CA ARG A 81 14.93 0.90 -14.47
C ARG A 81 15.27 1.60 -13.15
N TYR A 82 14.56 1.30 -12.07
CA TYR A 82 14.80 1.85 -10.74
C TYR A 82 16.15 1.44 -10.16
N THR A 83 16.73 0.32 -10.58
CA THR A 83 18.06 -0.09 -10.12
C THR A 83 19.14 0.89 -10.55
N ASP A 84 18.95 1.58 -11.70
CA ASP A 84 19.92 2.51 -12.29
C ASP A 84 19.23 3.70 -12.95
N ALA A 85 18.37 4.39 -12.20
CA ALA A 85 17.45 5.44 -12.71
C ALA A 85 18.15 6.66 -13.30
N THR A 86 19.39 6.95 -12.94
CA THR A 86 20.18 8.10 -13.39
C THR A 86 21.06 7.80 -14.58
N ASN A 87 21.10 6.59 -15.08
CA ASN A 87 21.83 6.20 -16.27
C ASN A 87 21.17 6.83 -17.52
N HIS A 88 21.97 7.56 -18.31
CA HIS A 88 21.50 8.20 -19.54
C HIS A 88 22.00 7.50 -20.81
N ASP A 89 22.96 6.56 -20.68
CA ASP A 89 23.60 5.88 -21.77
C ASP A 89 22.96 4.51 -22.09
N SER A 90 22.40 3.87 -21.05
CA SER A 90 21.69 2.57 -21.15
C SER A 90 20.40 2.56 -20.33
N TRP A 91 19.59 1.54 -20.50
CA TRP A 91 18.37 1.32 -19.70
C TRP A 91 18.71 1.10 -18.22
N TYR A 92 19.75 0.35 -17.96
CA TYR A 92 20.41 0.05 -16.69
C TYR A 92 21.69 -0.74 -16.98
N GLU A 93 22.63 -0.75 -16.05
CA GLU A 93 23.78 -1.64 -16.12
C GLU A 93 23.39 -3.04 -15.59
N SER A 94 23.79 -4.09 -16.32
CA SER A 94 23.45 -5.48 -16.00
C SER A 94 23.89 -5.87 -14.59
N ASP A 95 25.11 -5.54 -14.21
CA ASP A 95 25.67 -5.87 -12.89
C ASP A 95 24.90 -5.17 -11.74
N ILE A 96 24.40 -3.97 -11.98
CA ILE A 96 23.59 -3.23 -10.99
C ILE A 96 22.20 -3.87 -10.88
N ALA A 97 21.58 -4.22 -12.01
CA ALA A 97 20.30 -4.91 -12.01
C ALA A 97 20.42 -6.28 -11.32
N ASP A 98 21.44 -7.08 -11.66
CA ASP A 98 21.66 -8.39 -11.08
C ASP A 98 21.96 -8.34 -9.57
N TYR A 99 22.55 -7.23 -9.06
CA TYR A 99 22.77 -7.01 -7.63
C TYR A 99 21.48 -6.72 -6.86
N TRP A 100 20.60 -5.85 -7.39
CA TRP A 100 19.38 -5.42 -6.69
C TRP A 100 18.20 -6.36 -6.88
N MET A 101 18.18 -7.14 -7.95
CA MET A 101 17.07 -8.03 -8.26
C MET A 101 17.33 -9.46 -7.71
N ASN A 102 16.31 -10.23 -7.41
CA ASN A 102 14.86 -9.98 -7.60
C ASN A 102 14.34 -9.02 -6.54
N VAL A 103 13.17 -8.39 -6.82
CA VAL A 103 12.46 -7.66 -5.78
C VAL A 103 12.03 -8.63 -4.68
N ASP A 104 12.40 -8.36 -3.43
CA ASP A 104 12.18 -9.27 -2.30
C ASP A 104 10.70 -9.50 -2.03
N PHE A 105 9.92 -8.42 -1.98
CA PHE A 105 8.50 -8.46 -1.70
C PHE A 105 7.72 -7.49 -2.58
N TYR A 106 6.76 -8.01 -3.34
CA TYR A 106 5.95 -7.22 -4.28
C TYR A 106 4.47 -7.27 -3.91
N CYS A 107 3.89 -6.09 -3.64
CA CYS A 107 2.52 -5.96 -3.15
C CYS A 107 1.65 -5.22 -4.17
N GLY A 108 0.49 -5.77 -4.50
CA GLY A 108 -0.45 -5.14 -5.43
C GLY A 108 -1.83 -5.80 -5.44
N GLY A 109 -2.77 -5.21 -6.18
CA GLY A 109 -4.12 -5.75 -6.31
C GLY A 109 -4.15 -7.09 -7.05
N ILE A 110 -5.04 -7.98 -6.63
CA ILE A 110 -5.18 -9.33 -7.22
C ILE A 110 -5.53 -9.30 -8.71
N GLU A 111 -6.16 -8.23 -9.19
CA GLU A 111 -6.49 -8.07 -10.62
C GLU A 111 -5.25 -8.04 -11.52
N HIS A 112 -4.10 -7.63 -10.97
CA HIS A 112 -2.84 -7.59 -11.72
C HIS A 112 -2.24 -8.96 -12.01
N ALA A 113 -2.73 -10.02 -11.38
CA ALA A 113 -2.31 -11.40 -11.68
C ALA A 113 -2.53 -11.76 -13.16
N GLN A 114 -3.60 -11.24 -13.78
CA GLN A 114 -3.92 -11.44 -15.19
C GLN A 114 -3.50 -10.31 -16.12
N MET A 115 -2.85 -9.26 -15.60
CA MET A 115 -2.46 -8.07 -16.36
C MET A 115 -0.98 -7.78 -16.14
N HIS A 116 -0.64 -6.85 -15.28
CA HIS A 116 0.73 -6.39 -15.04
C HIS A 116 1.73 -7.52 -14.76
N LEU A 117 1.38 -8.50 -13.92
CA LEU A 117 2.33 -9.55 -13.54
C LEU A 117 2.71 -10.46 -14.72
N ILE A 118 1.80 -10.72 -15.67
CA ILE A 118 2.13 -11.48 -16.88
C ILE A 118 3.14 -10.70 -17.73
N TYR A 119 2.89 -9.41 -17.94
CA TYR A 119 3.80 -8.54 -18.69
C TYR A 119 5.18 -8.41 -18.01
N ALA A 120 5.21 -8.16 -16.71
CA ALA A 120 6.45 -8.04 -15.95
C ALA A 120 7.32 -9.30 -16.07
N ARG A 121 6.72 -10.48 -15.89
CA ARG A 121 7.41 -11.77 -16.05
C ARG A 121 7.88 -12.01 -17.49
N PHE A 122 7.04 -11.70 -18.48
CA PHE A 122 7.41 -11.83 -19.88
C PHE A 122 8.61 -10.93 -20.23
N TYR A 123 8.56 -9.65 -19.83
CA TYR A 123 9.65 -8.71 -20.10
C TYR A 123 10.94 -9.13 -19.43
N THR A 124 10.90 -9.53 -18.16
CA THR A 124 12.09 -10.01 -17.46
C THR A 124 12.74 -11.18 -18.21
N LYS A 125 11.94 -12.18 -18.60
CA LYS A 125 12.47 -13.35 -19.35
C LYS A 125 12.99 -12.97 -20.75
N ALA A 126 12.29 -12.10 -21.44
CA ALA A 126 12.69 -11.66 -22.78
C ALA A 126 14.00 -10.84 -22.73
N LEU A 127 14.15 -9.94 -21.78
CA LEU A 127 15.37 -9.14 -21.59
C LEU A 127 16.54 -10.02 -21.15
N ARG A 128 16.32 -11.04 -20.31
CA ARG A 128 17.32 -12.05 -19.98
C ARG A 128 17.79 -12.81 -21.24
N ASP A 129 16.85 -13.28 -22.06
CA ASP A 129 17.16 -14.04 -23.27
C ASP A 129 17.90 -13.17 -24.32
N LEU A 130 17.74 -11.85 -24.26
CA LEU A 130 18.48 -10.87 -25.05
C LEU A 130 19.83 -10.46 -24.43
N GLY A 131 20.16 -10.96 -23.24
CA GLY A 131 21.44 -10.74 -22.58
C GLY A 131 21.56 -9.43 -21.78
N PHE A 132 20.46 -8.79 -21.42
CA PHE A 132 20.46 -7.54 -20.64
C PHE A 132 20.66 -7.76 -19.14
N HIS A 133 20.38 -8.95 -18.62
CA HIS A 133 20.56 -9.38 -17.22
C HIS A 133 20.45 -10.91 -17.11
N THR A 134 20.70 -11.48 -15.92
CA THR A 134 20.62 -12.94 -15.68
C THR A 134 19.35 -13.38 -14.94
N ILE A 135 18.45 -12.45 -14.59
CA ILE A 135 17.29 -12.64 -13.73
C ILE A 135 16.21 -13.45 -14.47
N ASP A 136 15.68 -14.49 -13.83
CA ASP A 136 14.63 -15.35 -14.40
C ASP A 136 13.20 -14.90 -14.02
N GLU A 137 12.99 -14.49 -12.77
CA GLU A 137 11.71 -13.98 -12.28
C GLU A 137 11.89 -12.61 -11.59
N PRO A 138 10.96 -11.65 -11.79
CA PRO A 138 11.15 -10.31 -11.27
C PRO A 138 10.95 -10.18 -9.77
N PHE A 139 10.12 -11.05 -9.15
CA PHE A 139 9.68 -10.94 -7.76
C PHE A 139 9.89 -12.25 -7.02
N SER A 140 10.50 -12.18 -5.81
CA SER A 140 10.71 -13.35 -4.95
C SER A 140 9.44 -13.76 -4.24
N GLU A 141 8.70 -12.78 -3.67
CA GLU A 141 7.44 -13.00 -3.00
C GLU A 141 6.37 -12.02 -3.50
N LEU A 142 5.11 -12.49 -3.55
CA LEU A 142 3.95 -11.72 -4.00
C LEU A 142 2.88 -11.68 -2.92
N LEU A 143 2.41 -10.48 -2.57
CA LEU A 143 1.17 -10.29 -1.82
C LEU A 143 0.10 -9.72 -2.74
N CYS A 144 -0.89 -10.53 -3.08
CA CYS A 144 -2.06 -10.06 -3.84
C CYS A 144 -3.12 -9.53 -2.88
N GLN A 145 -3.30 -8.21 -2.87
CA GLN A 145 -4.26 -7.54 -1.99
C GLN A 145 -5.70 -7.83 -2.42
N GLY A 146 -6.57 -8.04 -1.41
CA GLY A 146 -8.01 -8.12 -1.61
C GLY A 146 -8.63 -6.80 -2.07
N MET A 147 -9.85 -6.88 -2.58
CA MET A 147 -10.58 -5.72 -3.08
C MET A 147 -11.17 -4.91 -1.95
N VAL A 148 -11.11 -3.58 -2.08
CA VAL A 148 -11.84 -2.67 -1.20
C VAL A 148 -13.20 -2.36 -1.84
N ASN A 149 -14.27 -2.70 -1.12
CA ASN A 149 -15.65 -2.52 -1.53
C ASN A 149 -16.31 -1.41 -0.71
N LYS A 150 -17.38 -0.84 -1.25
CA LYS A 150 -18.31 0.02 -0.50
C LYS A 150 -19.73 -0.22 -1.01
N GLY A 151 -20.72 -0.02 -0.15
CA GLY A 151 -22.12 -0.18 -0.52
C GLY A 151 -22.51 0.66 -1.73
N ALA A 152 -23.29 0.05 -2.63
CA ALA A 152 -23.89 0.71 -3.78
C ALA A 152 -25.36 0.23 -3.95
N PRO A 153 -26.24 1.05 -4.54
CA PRO A 153 -27.61 0.64 -4.84
C PRO A 153 -27.66 -0.56 -5.77
N PHE A 154 -28.45 -1.55 -5.44
CA PHE A 154 -28.61 -2.78 -6.21
C PHE A 154 -30.08 -3.08 -6.49
N CYS A 155 -30.41 -3.40 -7.74
CA CYS A 155 -31.73 -3.84 -8.13
C CYS A 155 -31.77 -5.38 -8.19
N GLU A 156 -32.52 -6.00 -7.29
CA GLU A 156 -32.67 -7.47 -7.25
C GLU A 156 -33.38 -8.01 -8.51
N THR A 157 -34.37 -7.26 -9.03
CA THR A 157 -35.15 -7.65 -10.21
C THR A 157 -34.31 -7.67 -11.49
N CYS A 158 -33.50 -6.63 -11.70
CA CYS A 158 -32.64 -6.50 -12.87
C CYS A 158 -31.26 -7.16 -12.68
N SER A 159 -30.91 -7.54 -11.44
CA SER A 159 -29.58 -8.06 -11.07
C SER A 159 -28.45 -7.09 -11.45
N ILE A 160 -28.63 -5.79 -11.26
CA ILE A 160 -27.64 -4.76 -11.61
C ILE A 160 -27.28 -3.87 -10.40
N THR A 161 -26.02 -3.49 -10.33
CA THR A 161 -25.53 -2.44 -9.43
C THR A 161 -25.62 -1.09 -10.13
N LEU A 162 -26.12 -0.08 -9.42
CA LEU A 162 -26.35 1.26 -9.94
C LEU A 162 -25.43 2.27 -9.24
N SER A 163 -25.25 3.45 -9.86
CA SER A 163 -24.54 4.58 -9.23
C SER A 163 -25.22 4.99 -7.93
N VAL A 164 -24.42 5.49 -6.99
CA VAL A 164 -24.92 6.06 -5.72
C VAL A 164 -25.91 7.21 -5.92
N ASP A 165 -25.92 7.85 -7.11
CA ASP A 165 -26.90 8.89 -7.48
C ASP A 165 -28.34 8.36 -7.47
N HIS A 166 -28.54 7.06 -7.57
CA HIS A 166 -29.86 6.41 -7.48
C HIS A 166 -30.23 5.98 -6.06
N ALA A 167 -29.40 6.29 -5.05
CA ALA A 167 -29.71 5.95 -3.66
C ALA A 167 -31.03 6.62 -3.20
N GLY A 168 -31.93 5.81 -2.63
CA GLY A 168 -33.25 6.29 -2.18
C GLY A 168 -34.31 6.48 -3.27
N SER A 169 -33.97 6.19 -4.54
CA SER A 169 -34.89 6.20 -5.67
C SER A 169 -35.21 4.76 -6.14
N PRO A 170 -36.33 4.53 -6.81
CA PRO A 170 -36.58 3.23 -7.45
C PRO A 170 -35.64 2.99 -8.63
N CYS A 171 -35.53 1.73 -9.04
CA CYS A 171 -34.70 1.31 -10.17
C CYS A 171 -35.14 2.02 -11.47
N PRO A 172 -34.24 2.70 -12.20
CA PRO A 172 -34.58 3.40 -13.44
C PRO A 172 -35.01 2.47 -14.60
N HIS A 173 -34.79 1.15 -14.47
CA HIS A 173 -35.14 0.17 -15.51
C HIS A 173 -36.43 -0.58 -15.25
N CYS A 174 -36.85 -0.78 -13.98
CA CYS A 174 -38.01 -1.61 -13.66
C CYS A 174 -38.88 -1.07 -12.51
N ASP A 175 -38.57 0.12 -12.02
CA ASP A 175 -39.28 0.81 -10.94
C ASP A 175 -39.34 0.04 -9.60
N SER A 176 -38.58 -1.04 -9.46
CA SER A 176 -38.47 -1.81 -8.20
C SER A 176 -37.65 -1.04 -7.16
N PRO A 177 -37.92 -1.26 -5.86
CA PRO A 177 -37.10 -0.66 -4.80
C PRO A 177 -35.66 -1.20 -4.88
N LEU A 178 -34.69 -0.33 -4.54
CA LEU A 178 -33.28 -0.68 -4.51
C LEU A 178 -32.85 -1.12 -3.10
N THR A 179 -32.00 -2.12 -3.04
CA THR A 179 -31.28 -2.55 -1.83
C THR A 179 -29.87 -1.99 -1.84
N GLN A 180 -29.13 -2.13 -0.72
CA GLN A 180 -27.69 -1.85 -0.66
C GLN A 180 -26.91 -3.15 -0.79
N ARG A 181 -25.91 -3.17 -1.65
CA ARG A 181 -25.03 -4.32 -1.84
C ARG A 181 -23.57 -3.89 -1.88
N SER A 182 -22.69 -4.68 -1.28
CA SER A 182 -21.25 -4.50 -1.40
C SER A 182 -20.81 -4.59 -2.86
N ALA A 183 -20.07 -3.59 -3.34
CA ALA A 183 -19.55 -3.51 -4.69
C ALA A 183 -18.13 -2.93 -4.68
N LYS A 184 -17.29 -3.38 -5.62
CA LYS A 184 -15.96 -2.79 -5.83
C LYS A 184 -16.09 -1.27 -5.99
N MET A 185 -15.25 -0.52 -5.29
CA MET A 185 -15.18 0.93 -5.45
C MET A 185 -14.82 1.29 -6.89
N SER A 186 -15.61 2.16 -7.51
CA SER A 186 -15.35 2.64 -8.87
C SER A 186 -15.92 4.04 -9.08
N LYS A 187 -15.26 4.81 -9.95
CA LYS A 187 -15.71 6.16 -10.32
C LYS A 187 -17.10 6.13 -11.00
N SER A 188 -17.38 5.08 -11.78
CA SER A 188 -18.66 4.93 -12.47
C SER A 188 -19.84 4.65 -11.54
N LEU A 189 -19.61 4.01 -10.40
CA LEU A 189 -20.62 3.80 -9.37
C LEU A 189 -20.71 4.99 -8.39
N GLY A 190 -19.70 5.86 -8.36
CA GLY A 190 -19.64 6.98 -7.42
C GLY A 190 -19.42 6.56 -5.95
N ASN A 191 -19.16 5.27 -5.68
CA ASN A 191 -18.99 4.72 -4.33
C ASN A 191 -17.53 4.77 -3.84
N THR A 192 -16.71 5.63 -4.43
CA THR A 192 -15.32 5.84 -4.01
C THR A 192 -15.24 6.70 -2.74
N VAL A 193 -14.16 6.51 -1.98
CA VAL A 193 -13.80 7.34 -0.83
C VAL A 193 -12.53 8.11 -1.19
N SER A 194 -12.52 9.43 -0.96
CA SER A 194 -11.32 10.25 -1.14
C SER A 194 -10.42 10.11 0.09
N PRO A 195 -9.19 9.62 -0.07
CA PRO A 195 -8.23 9.60 1.04
C PRO A 195 -7.96 10.98 1.62
N GLU A 196 -7.91 12.02 0.78
CA GLU A 196 -7.64 13.40 1.21
C GLU A 196 -8.71 13.88 2.21
N GLN A 197 -9.98 13.67 1.90
CA GLN A 197 -11.09 14.06 2.79
C GLN A 197 -11.02 13.30 4.12
N MET A 198 -10.71 12.01 4.09
CA MET A 198 -10.59 11.20 5.31
C MET A 198 -9.39 11.64 6.16
N ILE A 199 -8.28 12.01 5.53
CA ILE A 199 -7.09 12.51 6.22
C ILE A 199 -7.35 13.88 6.84
N GLU A 200 -8.08 14.77 6.16
CA GLU A 200 -8.47 16.07 6.71
C GLU A 200 -9.39 15.94 7.92
N GLU A 201 -10.30 14.97 7.91
CA GLU A 201 -11.31 14.79 8.97
C GLU A 201 -10.77 13.98 10.16
N PHE A 202 -10.03 12.90 9.91
CA PHE A 202 -9.63 11.92 10.94
C PHE A 202 -8.13 11.84 11.21
N GLY A 203 -7.32 12.45 10.36
CA GLY A 203 -5.87 12.32 10.38
C GLY A 203 -5.35 11.07 9.66
N ALA A 204 -4.12 11.16 9.13
CA ALA A 204 -3.51 10.10 8.34
C ALA A 204 -3.36 8.78 9.12
N ASP A 205 -2.94 8.85 10.38
CA ASP A 205 -2.72 7.66 11.22
C ASP A 205 -4.02 6.91 11.52
N THR A 206 -5.15 7.62 11.70
CA THR A 206 -6.46 6.97 11.86
C THR A 206 -6.85 6.19 10.61
N VAL A 207 -6.66 6.77 9.43
CA VAL A 207 -6.98 6.10 8.16
C VAL A 207 -6.10 4.88 7.94
N ARG A 208 -4.80 4.99 8.23
CA ARG A 208 -3.84 3.87 8.17
C ARG A 208 -4.25 2.75 9.13
N LEU A 209 -4.50 3.10 10.40
CA LEU A 209 -4.94 2.15 11.43
C LEU A 209 -6.21 1.40 10.99
N PHE A 210 -7.21 2.13 10.49
CA PHE A 210 -8.46 1.54 10.00
C PHE A 210 -8.21 0.53 8.88
N ILE A 211 -7.43 0.90 7.85
CA ILE A 211 -7.18 0.02 6.69
C ILE A 211 -6.44 -1.24 7.13
N LEU A 212 -5.41 -1.11 7.96
CA LEU A 212 -4.59 -2.24 8.42
C LEU A 212 -5.35 -3.17 9.38
N PHE A 213 -6.33 -2.64 10.13
CA PHE A 213 -7.13 -3.42 11.07
C PHE A 213 -8.39 -4.04 10.44
N ALA A 214 -8.97 -3.44 9.39
CA ALA A 214 -10.27 -3.83 8.82
C ALA A 214 -10.28 -5.26 8.29
N ALA A 215 -9.20 -5.71 7.64
CA ALA A 215 -9.07 -7.05 7.10
C ALA A 215 -7.61 -7.48 6.98
N ASN A 216 -7.38 -8.80 6.89
CA ASN A 216 -6.09 -9.32 6.45
C ASN A 216 -5.81 -8.83 5.01
N PRO A 217 -4.58 -8.43 4.67
CA PRO A 217 -4.25 -7.87 3.35
C PRO A 217 -4.71 -8.69 2.15
N THR A 218 -4.76 -10.01 2.25
CA THR A 218 -5.22 -10.91 1.16
C THR A 218 -6.74 -11.03 1.07
N ALA A 219 -7.48 -10.56 2.08
CA ALA A 219 -8.94 -10.61 2.11
C ALA A 219 -9.54 -9.31 1.56
N GLY A 220 -10.70 -9.43 0.91
CA GLY A 220 -11.49 -8.24 0.58
C GLY A 220 -12.04 -7.57 1.84
N MET A 221 -12.18 -6.25 1.81
CA MET A 221 -12.80 -5.49 2.90
C MET A 221 -13.96 -4.65 2.39
N ASP A 222 -14.96 -4.47 3.25
CA ASP A 222 -16.01 -3.49 3.05
C ASP A 222 -15.68 -2.22 3.85
N TRP A 223 -15.69 -1.08 3.17
CA TRP A 223 -15.50 0.22 3.81
C TRP A 223 -16.64 0.52 4.77
N SER A 224 -16.31 0.93 5.98
CA SER A 224 -17.27 1.27 7.03
C SER A 224 -16.88 2.59 7.71
N ASP A 225 -17.71 3.62 7.53
CA ASP A 225 -17.49 4.92 8.16
C ASP A 225 -17.57 4.81 9.70
N THR A 226 -18.47 3.95 10.22
CA THR A 226 -18.59 3.70 11.67
C THR A 226 -17.37 2.99 12.26
N ALA A 227 -16.72 2.11 11.48
CA ALA A 227 -15.48 1.47 11.91
C ALA A 227 -14.31 2.48 11.88
N LEU A 228 -14.27 3.38 10.91
CA LEU A 228 -13.29 4.47 10.87
C LEU A 228 -13.42 5.39 12.10
N GLU A 229 -14.62 5.81 12.45
CA GLU A 229 -14.88 6.58 13.68
C GLU A 229 -14.47 5.83 14.96
N ALA A 230 -14.68 4.51 14.99
CA ALA A 230 -14.23 3.70 16.13
C ALA A 230 -12.70 3.68 16.25
N ASN A 231 -11.98 3.57 15.14
CA ASN A 231 -10.52 3.68 15.12
C ASN A 231 -10.05 5.08 15.52
N HIS A 232 -10.75 6.13 15.12
CA HIS A 232 -10.45 7.50 15.56
C HIS A 232 -10.53 7.64 17.07
N ARG A 233 -11.55 7.06 17.72
CA ARG A 233 -11.65 7.05 19.20
C ARG A 233 -10.47 6.33 19.85
N VAL A 234 -9.99 5.24 19.26
CA VAL A 234 -8.77 4.56 19.74
C VAL A 234 -7.55 5.47 19.62
N MET A 235 -7.40 6.16 18.49
CA MET A 235 -6.30 7.13 18.31
C MET A 235 -6.34 8.24 19.36
N MET A 236 -7.51 8.83 19.63
CA MET A 236 -7.66 9.85 20.67
C MET A 236 -7.29 9.34 22.07
N GLN A 237 -7.59 8.07 22.38
CA GLN A 237 -7.16 7.46 23.63
C GLN A 237 -5.64 7.28 23.67
N LEU A 238 -5.03 6.79 22.59
CA LEU A 238 -3.59 6.56 22.52
C LEU A 238 -2.78 7.86 22.67
N GLN A 239 -3.27 8.99 22.18
CA GLN A 239 -2.61 10.29 22.34
C GLN A 239 -2.35 10.67 23.81
N THR A 240 -3.17 10.18 24.73
CA THR A 240 -3.02 10.50 26.17
C THR A 240 -2.15 9.50 26.94
N MET A 241 -1.73 8.40 26.31
CA MET A 241 -0.99 7.34 27.00
C MET A 241 0.40 7.75 27.50
N PRO A 242 1.23 8.51 26.75
CA PRO A 242 2.54 8.90 27.24
C PRO A 242 2.47 9.67 28.55
N GLU A 243 1.61 10.68 28.63
CA GLU A 243 1.42 11.47 29.85
C GLU A 243 0.95 10.61 31.03
N GLN A 244 0.02 9.67 30.76
CA GLN A 244 -0.48 8.78 31.80
C GLN A 244 0.59 7.83 32.32
N LEU A 245 1.37 7.20 31.44
CA LEU A 245 2.40 6.23 31.81
C LEU A 245 3.58 6.89 32.52
N LEU A 246 4.00 8.07 32.06
CA LEU A 246 5.10 8.82 32.67
C LEU A 246 4.71 9.52 33.99
N ALA A 247 3.42 9.67 34.26
CA ALA A 247 2.91 10.17 35.53
C ALA A 247 2.82 9.09 36.62
N TRP A 248 3.11 7.82 36.31
CA TRP A 248 3.13 6.79 37.35
C TRP A 248 4.26 7.02 38.33
N ASP A 249 3.93 6.90 39.64
CA ASP A 249 4.84 7.10 40.76
C ASP A 249 4.72 6.03 41.87
N GLY A 250 3.99 4.94 41.54
CA GLY A 250 3.72 3.82 42.42
C GLY A 250 4.99 3.06 42.82
N ALA A 251 5.01 2.55 44.05
CA ALA A 251 6.06 1.65 44.52
C ALA A 251 6.02 0.31 43.77
N PRO A 252 7.17 -0.38 43.64
CA PRO A 252 7.22 -1.70 43.06
C PRO A 252 6.24 -2.67 43.73
N SER A 253 5.56 -3.47 42.90
CA SER A 253 4.52 -4.43 43.33
C SER A 253 4.65 -5.76 42.60
N SER A 254 4.01 -6.80 43.09
CA SER A 254 4.05 -8.14 42.48
C SER A 254 3.42 -8.17 41.08
N ILE A 255 2.48 -7.26 40.79
CA ILE A 255 1.83 -7.19 39.49
C ILE A 255 2.76 -6.60 38.40
N ASP A 256 3.87 -5.97 38.77
CA ASP A 256 4.86 -5.44 37.84
C ASP A 256 5.50 -6.55 37.01
N ALA A 257 5.81 -7.68 37.65
CA ALA A 257 6.35 -8.86 36.96
C ALA A 257 5.37 -9.40 35.89
N TRP A 258 4.07 -9.41 36.20
CA TRP A 258 3.05 -9.75 35.21
C TRP A 258 3.02 -8.78 34.04
N MET A 259 3.08 -7.46 34.29
CA MET A 259 3.07 -6.46 33.21
C MET A 259 4.28 -6.61 32.28
N MET A 260 5.46 -6.86 32.86
CA MET A 260 6.68 -7.07 32.10
C MET A 260 6.64 -8.38 31.30
N ALA A 261 6.13 -9.46 31.88
CA ALA A 261 5.90 -10.72 31.17
C ALA A 261 4.90 -10.53 30.01
N ARG A 262 3.83 -9.77 30.25
CA ARG A 262 2.83 -9.45 29.24
C ARG A 262 3.42 -8.60 28.11
N LEU A 263 4.23 -7.61 28.42
CA LEU A 263 4.93 -6.78 27.43
C LEU A 263 5.81 -7.64 26.51
N ARG A 264 6.68 -8.49 27.08
CA ARG A 264 7.50 -9.42 26.30
C ARG A 264 6.67 -10.33 25.39
N GLN A 265 5.58 -10.87 25.93
CA GLN A 265 4.64 -11.68 25.14
C GLN A 265 4.01 -10.89 23.99
N ARG A 266 3.61 -9.63 24.22
CA ARG A 266 3.03 -8.77 23.18
C ARG A 266 4.04 -8.40 22.11
N VAL A 267 5.25 -8.05 22.48
CA VAL A 267 6.34 -7.79 21.53
C VAL A 267 6.60 -9.03 20.67
N GLN A 268 6.70 -10.22 21.28
CA GLN A 268 6.89 -11.46 20.52
C GLN A 268 5.72 -11.73 19.55
N GLN A 269 4.47 -11.60 20.03
CA GLN A 269 3.28 -11.79 19.16
C GLN A 269 3.23 -10.80 18.01
N TRP A 270 3.63 -9.55 18.28
CA TRP A 270 3.71 -8.51 17.26
C TRP A 270 4.80 -8.81 16.23
N THR A 271 5.99 -9.17 16.68
CA THR A 271 7.12 -9.56 15.80
C THR A 271 6.74 -10.75 14.92
N ASP A 272 6.20 -11.82 15.51
CA ASP A 272 5.76 -13.01 14.78
C ASP A 272 4.66 -12.69 13.74
N ALA A 273 3.80 -11.72 14.03
CA ALA A 273 2.77 -11.27 13.11
C ALA A 273 3.36 -10.43 11.96
N MET A 274 4.31 -9.55 12.27
CA MET A 274 5.03 -8.76 11.27
C MET A 274 5.83 -9.63 10.31
N ASP A 275 6.56 -10.62 10.81
CA ASP A 275 7.36 -11.57 10.00
C ASP A 275 6.50 -12.37 9.02
N ARG A 276 5.24 -12.58 9.33
CA ARG A 276 4.27 -13.27 8.46
C ARG A 276 3.36 -12.35 7.65
N PHE A 277 3.60 -11.05 7.69
CA PHE A 277 2.73 -10.02 7.08
C PHE A 277 1.27 -10.10 7.55
N ASP A 278 1.01 -10.64 8.75
CA ASP A 278 -0.30 -10.58 9.42
C ASP A 278 -0.48 -9.20 10.09
N LEU A 279 -0.59 -8.18 9.24
CA LEU A 279 -0.64 -6.78 9.66
C LEU A 279 -1.83 -6.50 10.57
N ARG A 280 -2.96 -7.18 10.35
CA ARG A 280 -4.13 -7.06 11.21
C ARG A 280 -3.82 -7.51 12.64
N ARG A 281 -3.16 -8.67 12.82
CA ARG A 281 -2.78 -9.17 14.15
C ARG A 281 -1.74 -8.29 14.82
N ALA A 282 -0.76 -7.79 14.06
CA ALA A 282 0.23 -6.85 14.58
C ALA A 282 -0.42 -5.56 15.12
N VAL A 283 -1.36 -4.99 14.35
CA VAL A 283 -2.14 -3.81 14.77
C VAL A 283 -3.02 -4.12 15.96
N GLU A 284 -3.69 -5.27 16.00
CA GLU A 284 -4.49 -5.70 17.15
C GLU A 284 -3.65 -5.78 18.43
N CYS A 285 -2.46 -6.37 18.35
CA CYS A 285 -1.52 -6.42 19.48
C CYS A 285 -1.14 -5.01 19.95
N SER A 286 -0.70 -4.15 19.04
CA SER A 286 -0.11 -2.86 19.40
C SER A 286 -1.14 -1.80 19.77
N HIS A 287 -2.32 -1.73 19.14
CA HIS A 287 -3.27 -0.64 19.33
C HIS A 287 -4.46 -0.99 20.24
N TYR A 288 -4.76 -2.27 20.40
CA TYR A 288 -5.94 -2.69 21.18
C TYR A 288 -5.58 -3.53 22.39
N ASP A 289 -4.74 -4.54 22.22
CA ASP A 289 -4.43 -5.45 23.32
C ASP A 289 -3.55 -4.78 24.38
N MET A 290 -2.56 -3.97 24.00
CA MET A 290 -1.74 -3.20 24.93
C MET A 290 -2.58 -2.30 25.83
N VAL A 291 -3.58 -1.61 25.28
CA VAL A 291 -4.51 -0.78 26.06
C VAL A 291 -5.27 -1.62 27.11
N LYS A 292 -5.73 -2.81 26.73
CA LYS A 292 -6.42 -3.73 27.65
C LYS A 292 -5.50 -4.18 28.77
N ASP A 293 -4.27 -4.54 28.42
CA ASP A 293 -3.28 -5.02 29.39
C ASP A 293 -2.88 -3.94 30.39
N ILE A 294 -2.64 -2.70 29.94
CA ILE A 294 -2.37 -1.54 30.81
C ILE A 294 -3.55 -1.27 31.73
N ASN A 295 -4.78 -1.26 31.20
CA ASN A 295 -5.97 -1.06 32.03
C ASN A 295 -6.15 -2.18 33.07
N TRP A 296 -5.77 -3.41 32.74
CA TRP A 296 -5.77 -4.52 33.68
C TRP A 296 -4.73 -4.32 34.78
N TYR A 297 -3.50 -3.98 34.42
CA TYR A 297 -2.41 -3.71 35.36
C TYR A 297 -2.78 -2.61 36.35
N VAL A 298 -3.28 -1.46 35.89
CA VAL A 298 -3.70 -0.35 36.74
C VAL A 298 -4.83 -0.77 37.71
N ARG A 299 -5.81 -1.50 37.24
CA ARG A 299 -6.91 -2.01 38.10
C ARG A 299 -6.44 -2.97 39.20
N ARG A 300 -5.29 -3.58 39.06
CA ARG A 300 -4.65 -4.46 40.04
C ARG A 300 -3.67 -3.73 40.95
N GLY A 301 -3.67 -2.41 40.94
CA GLY A 301 -2.81 -1.59 41.79
C GLY A 301 -1.40 -1.35 41.21
N GLY A 302 -1.21 -1.65 39.91
CA GLY A 302 -0.01 -1.30 39.17
C GLY A 302 0.08 0.23 38.94
N GLY A 303 1.28 0.69 38.63
CA GLY A 303 1.56 2.12 38.41
C GLY A 303 3.02 2.46 38.75
N ASN A 304 3.92 1.51 38.67
CA ASN A 304 5.34 1.69 38.86
C ASN A 304 5.95 2.54 37.74
N ALA A 305 6.74 3.56 38.08
CA ALA A 305 7.36 4.50 37.14
C ALA A 305 8.30 3.81 36.15
N ASP A 306 9.13 2.86 36.60
CA ASP A 306 10.07 2.14 35.74
C ASP A 306 9.30 1.26 34.71
N VAL A 307 8.25 0.56 35.15
CA VAL A 307 7.37 -0.23 34.27
C VAL A 307 6.68 0.67 33.25
N GLY A 308 6.17 1.83 33.68
CA GLY A 308 5.52 2.78 32.75
C GLY A 308 6.44 3.24 31.63
N ARG A 309 7.68 3.55 31.98
CA ARG A 309 8.69 4.00 31.01
C ARG A 309 9.07 2.87 30.03
N GLU A 310 9.35 1.67 30.53
CA GLU A 310 9.73 0.53 29.69
C GLU A 310 8.59 0.09 28.75
N VAL A 311 7.35 0.08 29.28
CA VAL A 311 6.17 -0.16 28.45
C VAL A 311 6.02 0.88 27.36
N LEU A 312 6.16 2.17 27.70
CA LEU A 312 6.01 3.24 26.71
C LEU A 312 7.08 3.15 25.60
N GLU A 313 8.33 2.85 25.98
CA GLU A 313 9.44 2.73 25.03
C GLU A 313 9.18 1.60 24.01
N ALA A 314 8.92 0.38 24.47
CA ALA A 314 8.65 -0.74 23.59
C ALA A 314 7.37 -0.53 22.74
N TRP A 315 6.32 0.00 23.37
CA TRP A 315 5.05 0.25 22.71
C TRP A 315 5.14 1.32 21.62
N THR A 316 5.96 2.37 21.82
CA THR A 316 6.22 3.40 20.81
C THR A 316 6.72 2.79 19.51
N HIS A 317 7.66 1.85 19.60
CA HIS A 317 8.16 1.14 18.41
C HIS A 317 7.09 0.25 17.75
N MET A 318 6.26 -0.44 18.54
CA MET A 318 5.22 -1.33 18.00
C MET A 318 4.15 -0.55 17.21
N ILE A 319 3.78 0.66 17.64
CA ILE A 319 2.75 1.45 16.93
C ILE A 319 3.30 2.17 15.70
N ALA A 320 4.62 2.37 15.59
CA ALA A 320 5.25 3.18 14.55
C ALA A 320 4.91 2.72 13.11
N VAL A 321 4.76 1.42 12.90
CA VAL A 321 4.45 0.86 11.56
C VAL A 321 3.08 1.29 11.06
N ALA A 322 2.08 1.29 11.93
CA ALA A 322 0.71 1.66 11.58
C ALA A 322 0.45 3.17 11.72
N THR A 323 0.92 3.77 12.81
CA THR A 323 0.65 5.15 13.21
C THR A 323 1.94 5.93 13.46
N PRO A 324 2.72 6.20 12.40
CA PRO A 324 4.06 6.78 12.51
C PRO A 324 4.07 8.19 13.14
N HIS A 325 3.08 9.03 12.86
CA HIS A 325 3.05 10.38 13.42
C HIS A 325 2.80 10.35 14.93
N LEU A 326 1.90 9.48 15.39
CA LEU A 326 1.66 9.27 16.81
C LEU A 326 2.91 8.71 17.50
N ALA A 327 3.61 7.78 16.86
CA ALA A 327 4.84 7.20 17.42
C ALA A 327 5.97 8.22 17.54
N GLU A 328 6.14 9.11 16.57
CA GLU A 328 7.10 10.23 16.65
C GLU A 328 6.75 11.22 17.78
N ASP A 329 5.45 11.47 17.98
CA ASP A 329 5.00 12.28 19.13
C ASP A 329 5.36 11.59 20.46
N TRP A 330 5.07 10.29 20.60
CA TRP A 330 5.44 9.51 21.79
C TRP A 330 6.95 9.47 22.02
N TRP A 331 7.74 9.38 20.94
CA TRP A 331 9.20 9.43 21.00
C TRP A 331 9.70 10.72 21.63
N SER A 332 9.05 11.85 21.35
CA SER A 332 9.39 13.13 21.98
C SER A 332 9.12 13.14 23.49
N TYR A 333 8.07 12.50 23.99
CA TYR A 333 7.81 12.34 25.43
C TYR A 333 8.87 11.50 26.13
N LEU A 334 9.48 10.54 25.45
CA LEU A 334 10.59 9.74 25.97
C LEU A 334 11.92 10.51 25.98
N GLY A 335 11.97 11.70 25.41
CA GLY A 335 13.19 12.49 25.22
C GLY A 335 14.07 11.97 24.08
N GLY A 336 13.49 11.28 23.13
CA GLY A 336 14.20 10.73 21.97
C GLY A 336 14.80 11.81 21.08
N GLU A 337 16.00 11.58 20.58
CA GLU A 337 16.70 12.48 19.67
C GLU A 337 16.49 12.04 18.21
N GLY A 338 16.24 12.99 17.32
CA GLY A 338 15.98 12.71 15.90
C GLY A 338 14.62 12.04 15.67
N LEU A 339 14.50 11.35 14.55
CA LEU A 339 13.27 10.61 14.19
C LEU A 339 13.33 9.17 14.72
N LEU A 340 12.25 8.70 15.32
CA LEU A 340 12.10 7.30 15.72
C LEU A 340 12.38 6.33 14.56
N ALA A 341 11.94 6.68 13.35
CA ALA A 341 12.16 5.90 12.16
C ALA A 341 13.65 5.66 11.80
N ALA A 342 14.57 6.45 12.36
CA ALA A 342 16.01 6.25 12.20
C ALA A 342 16.62 5.34 13.29
N HIS A 343 15.84 4.92 14.28
CA HIS A 343 16.28 4.06 15.37
C HIS A 343 15.85 2.61 15.14
N THR A 344 16.76 1.69 15.45
CA THR A 344 16.46 0.26 15.39
C THR A 344 15.62 -0.13 16.61
N PHE A 345 14.57 -0.90 16.40
CA PHE A 345 13.82 -1.52 17.49
C PHE A 345 14.76 -2.43 18.30
N THR A 346 14.83 -2.20 19.60
CA THR A 346 15.60 -3.07 20.49
C THR A 346 14.80 -4.36 20.73
N GLU A 347 15.34 -5.48 20.33
CA GLU A 347 14.74 -6.78 20.63
C GLU A 347 14.64 -6.96 22.15
N MET A 348 13.46 -7.30 22.61
CA MET A 348 13.25 -7.73 24.00
C MET A 348 13.57 -9.20 24.16
N GLU A 349 14.07 -9.56 25.33
CA GLU A 349 14.23 -10.97 25.69
C GLU A 349 12.91 -11.73 25.52
N PRO A 350 12.92 -12.92 24.94
CA PRO A 350 11.71 -13.73 24.76
C PRO A 350 11.03 -14.02 26.11
N CYS A 351 9.73 -14.26 26.05
CA CYS A 351 8.95 -14.67 27.22
C CYS A 351 9.54 -15.96 27.83
N SER A 352 9.97 -15.89 29.08
CA SER A 352 10.57 -17.00 29.82
C SER A 352 9.51 -17.97 30.38
N LEU A 353 9.94 -19.11 30.92
CA LEU A 353 9.03 -20.01 31.64
C LEU A 353 8.44 -19.34 32.89
N GLU A 354 9.21 -18.54 33.60
CA GLU A 354 8.74 -17.77 34.75
C GLU A 354 7.69 -16.73 34.33
N ASP A 355 7.91 -16.02 33.22
CA ASP A 355 6.91 -15.12 32.63
C ASP A 355 5.60 -15.86 32.34
N GLN A 356 5.68 -17.08 31.79
CA GLN A 356 4.50 -17.87 31.47
C GLN A 356 3.72 -18.25 32.74
N GLU A 357 4.40 -18.57 33.85
CA GLU A 357 3.76 -18.83 35.12
C GLU A 357 2.98 -17.64 35.66
N PHE A 358 3.53 -16.39 35.55
CA PHE A 358 2.81 -15.16 35.89
C PHE A 358 1.56 -14.96 35.02
N LEU A 359 1.69 -15.17 33.71
CA LEU A 359 0.59 -15.00 32.76
C LEU A 359 -0.54 -16.01 33.02
N ASP A 360 -0.20 -17.27 33.30
CA ASP A 360 -1.15 -18.34 33.57
C ASP A 360 -1.87 -18.12 34.90
N GLY A 361 -1.15 -17.68 35.94
CA GLY A 361 -1.70 -17.35 37.24
C GLY A 361 -2.76 -16.25 37.18
N GLU A 362 -2.47 -15.16 36.48
CA GLU A 362 -3.43 -14.05 36.29
C GLU A 362 -4.60 -14.43 35.39
N THR A 363 -4.40 -15.30 34.41
CA THR A 363 -5.50 -15.82 33.57
C THR A 363 -6.47 -16.64 34.43
N LEU A 364 -5.98 -17.50 35.32
CA LEU A 364 -6.81 -18.26 36.24
C LEU A 364 -7.63 -17.35 37.16
N ILE A 365 -7.01 -16.26 37.70
CA ILE A 365 -7.70 -15.29 38.57
C ILE A 365 -8.80 -14.54 37.80
N ARG A 366 -8.57 -14.24 36.53
CA ARG A 366 -9.57 -13.58 35.70
C ARG A 366 -10.79 -14.44 35.42
N ASP A 367 -10.59 -15.73 35.25
CA ASP A 367 -11.65 -16.70 34.89
C ASP A 367 -12.44 -17.18 36.13
N LEU A 368 -11.99 -16.88 37.34
CA LEU A 368 -12.71 -17.05 38.62
C LEU A 368 -13.56 -15.80 38.95
#